data_9455ee6b280c81ab504e46d051cd7c1d
#
_entry.id   9455ee6b280c81ab504e46d051cd7c1d
#
_cell.length_a   1.000
_cell.length_b   1.000
_cell.length_c   1.000
_cell.angle_alpha   90.00
_cell.angle_beta   90.00
_cell.angle_gamma   90.00
#
_symmetry.space_group_name_H-M   'P 1'
#
loop_
_entity.id
_entity.type
_entity.pdbx_description
1 polymer ?
#
loop_
_entity_poly.entity_id
_entity_poly.type
_entity_poly.pdbx_seq_one_letter_code
_entity_poly.pdbx_strand_id
1 'polypeptide(L)'
;MNDRSSLCFSWIMLGVLVLLGSVISNLASSNLARADEPFIPRLQTKPPGPALSPADAIARMTVPDGFKVELVASEPDIVNPVAMTFDQRGRIWITESFEYPRLKPGPGRDRIKVLEDTTGDGRADKVTIFADGLNIPSGIAVGHGGVWVANAPDILFLQDTDGDGKADKRKVVATGFGRTDTHELPNSLTWGPDGYLYGLNGVFNHSHVKQQNRDFKFTCALFRIHPRTHRFELFAEGTSNPWGVAWDPEGNAFLSACVIDHLWHIAEDGYYHRQGGPYPPFTWKIESIVDYKHQAAAYCGITYFDSDAYPPEYRGRLYMGNIHGNCINVDILHRNGSTYRGEKAPDFLTANDVWFMPVAQKTGPDGCLYVLDWYDRFHCYQDARARPREVDRGHGRLYRIRYQDSPRAASFDLAKESGDQLIERLGSPNVYFREQAQLQLVTRGDSETLASVLDLVIDKSTPRKARMRALWTLVSRGRLDPAIHYRLLGDPDPGFRAWAVRAAGNFGSRTDDAVRAKMLTLTKDKSPEVQLQVAVACMKLEGVDPLPILVDLLAYSGDDPLIPHIVWQNLHPLLQDRSSEFLTLVKKHDLATAPNLKKVLPRATQRIIAARK
;
A
#
# COMPACT_ATOMS: atom_id res chain seq x y z
N MET A 1 -65.29 45.13 34.82
CA MET A 1 -65.41 43.69 35.09
C MET A 1 -64.20 43.06 34.44
N ASN A 2 -63.32 42.64 35.29
CA ASN A 2 -61.90 42.33 35.06
C ASN A 2 -61.67 40.99 34.30
N ASP A 3 -60.95 41.08 33.35
CA ASP A 3 -59.64 40.60 32.97
C ASP A 3 -59.08 39.37 33.75
N ARG A 4 -59.43 38.17 33.25
CA ARG A 4 -58.80 36.87 33.68
C ARG A 4 -58.30 35.99 32.50
N SER A 5 -58.20 36.55 31.29
CA SER A 5 -57.80 35.79 30.09
C SER A 5 -56.34 35.99 29.67
N SER A 6 -55.57 36.91 30.28
CA SER A 6 -54.19 37.21 29.89
C SER A 6 -53.12 36.45 30.68
N LEU A 7 -53.48 35.82 31.81
CA LEU A 7 -52.50 35.09 32.64
C LEU A 7 -52.28 33.60 32.23
N CYS A 8 -53.25 32.98 31.56
CA CYS A 8 -53.14 31.61 31.09
C CYS A 8 -52.26 31.48 29.82
N PHE A 9 -52.20 32.52 28.99
CA PHE A 9 -51.33 32.47 27.78
C PHE A 9 -49.84 32.62 28.06
N SER A 10 -49.46 33.35 29.11
CA SER A 10 -48.06 33.52 29.49
C SER A 10 -47.42 32.24 30.06
N TRP A 11 -48.17 31.41 30.75
CA TRP A 11 -47.66 30.16 31.31
C TRP A 11 -47.51 29.04 30.27
N ILE A 12 -48.35 29.03 29.24
CA ILE A 12 -48.26 28.07 28.13
C ILE A 12 -47.05 28.39 27.23
N MET A 13 -46.80 29.67 26.98
CA MET A 13 -45.61 30.08 26.20
C MET A 13 -44.31 29.84 26.95
N LEU A 14 -44.29 30.00 28.28
CA LEU A 14 -43.09 29.72 29.08
C LEU A 14 -42.79 28.21 29.16
N GLY A 15 -43.84 27.37 29.23
CA GLY A 15 -43.71 25.91 29.21
C GLY A 15 -43.17 25.37 27.85
N VAL A 16 -43.62 25.97 26.74
CA VAL A 16 -43.15 25.58 25.39
C VAL A 16 -41.73 26.05 25.14
N LEU A 17 -41.31 27.20 25.64
CA LEU A 17 -39.94 27.69 25.54
C LEU A 17 -38.96 26.86 26.39
N VAL A 18 -39.37 26.37 27.57
CA VAL A 18 -38.53 25.48 28.39
C VAL A 18 -38.45 24.08 27.78
N LEU A 19 -39.50 23.56 27.16
CA LEU A 19 -39.49 22.29 26.45
C LEU A 19 -38.68 22.37 25.15
N LEU A 20 -38.76 23.46 24.39
CA LEU A 20 -37.91 23.69 23.22
C LEU A 20 -36.43 23.90 23.60
N GLY A 21 -36.15 24.60 24.69
CA GLY A 21 -34.80 24.76 25.22
C GLY A 21 -34.19 23.43 25.67
N SER A 22 -34.95 22.54 26.31
CA SER A 22 -34.46 21.21 26.71
C SER A 22 -34.32 20.23 25.55
N VAL A 23 -35.15 20.34 24.50
CA VAL A 23 -35.01 19.55 23.27
C VAL A 23 -33.81 20.04 22.45
N ILE A 24 -33.56 21.33 22.36
CA ILE A 24 -32.37 21.89 21.69
C ILE A 24 -31.10 21.57 22.48
N SER A 25 -31.12 21.58 23.80
CA SER A 25 -29.97 21.17 24.64
C SER A 25 -29.68 19.66 24.50
N ASN A 26 -30.71 18.82 24.43
CA ASN A 26 -30.52 17.38 24.22
C ASN A 26 -30.11 17.04 22.77
N LEU A 27 -30.53 17.81 21.77
CA LEU A 27 -30.04 17.68 20.39
C LEU A 27 -28.60 18.21 20.24
N ALA A 28 -28.23 19.23 21.00
CA ALA A 28 -26.84 19.71 21.05
C ALA A 28 -25.93 18.76 21.85
N SER A 29 -26.46 18.06 22.87
CA SER A 29 -25.70 17.08 23.66
C SER A 29 -25.58 15.70 22.97
N SER A 30 -26.50 15.33 22.10
CA SER A 30 -26.45 14.07 21.36
C SER A 30 -25.48 14.11 20.15
N ASN A 31 -25.03 15.31 19.75
CA ASN A 31 -23.99 15.47 18.75
C ASN A 31 -22.56 15.52 19.34
N LEU A 32 -22.39 15.34 20.65
CA LEU A 32 -21.10 15.37 21.34
C LEU A 32 -20.60 14.00 21.78
N ALA A 33 -21.29 12.92 21.47
CA ALA A 33 -20.72 11.58 21.49
C ALA A 33 -20.06 11.28 20.13
N ARG A 34 -19.13 12.14 19.69
CA ARG A 34 -18.04 11.69 18.84
C ARG A 34 -17.25 10.73 19.71
N ALA A 35 -17.23 9.46 19.30
CA ALA A 35 -16.21 8.53 19.77
C ALA A 35 -14.89 9.30 19.83
N ASP A 36 -14.17 9.19 20.93
CA ASP A 36 -12.87 9.80 21.13
C ASP A 36 -11.98 9.51 19.93
N GLU A 37 -11.93 10.43 18.97
CA GLU A 37 -10.85 10.39 17.99
C GLU A 37 -9.57 10.50 18.80
N PRO A 38 -8.62 9.58 18.64
CA PRO A 38 -7.42 9.59 19.44
C PRO A 38 -6.75 10.96 19.27
N PHE A 39 -6.58 11.65 20.39
CA PHE A 39 -5.86 12.93 20.41
C PHE A 39 -4.43 12.68 19.92
N ILE A 40 -4.11 13.18 18.75
CA ILE A 40 -2.72 13.20 18.26
C ILE A 40 -2.11 14.51 18.74
N PRO A 41 -1.10 14.46 19.63
CA PRO A 41 -0.43 15.66 20.06
C PRO A 41 0.15 16.40 18.86
N ARG A 42 -0.25 17.65 18.66
CA ARG A 42 0.30 18.51 17.61
C ARG A 42 1.64 19.13 18.00
N LEU A 43 1.89 19.22 19.30
CA LEU A 43 3.14 19.71 19.89
C LEU A 43 3.56 18.74 20.99
N GLN A 44 4.83 18.44 21.05
CA GLN A 44 5.38 17.76 22.22
C GLN A 44 5.32 18.72 23.41
N THR A 45 4.60 18.35 24.46
CA THR A 45 4.42 19.18 25.66
C THR A 45 5.71 19.37 26.45
N LYS A 46 6.66 18.46 26.29
CA LYS A 46 8.02 18.55 26.82
C LYS A 46 8.99 18.30 25.67
N PRO A 47 9.91 19.21 25.39
CA PRO A 47 11.01 18.89 24.48
C PRO A 47 11.68 17.61 25.01
N PRO A 48 11.94 16.62 24.16
CA PRO A 48 12.78 15.50 24.55
C PRO A 48 14.15 16.04 24.97
N GLY A 49 14.87 15.27 25.76
CA GLY A 49 16.28 15.55 26.04
C GLY A 49 17.09 15.66 24.74
N PRO A 50 18.39 15.92 24.82
CA PRO A 50 19.25 15.91 23.65
C PRO A 50 19.19 14.56 22.95
N ALA A 51 19.48 14.53 21.63
CA ALA A 51 19.65 13.31 20.88
C ALA A 51 20.66 12.39 21.58
N LEU A 52 20.34 11.10 21.64
CA LEU A 52 21.27 10.08 22.18
C LEU A 52 22.32 9.74 21.13
N SER A 53 23.48 9.27 21.55
CA SER A 53 24.39 8.61 20.62
C SER A 53 23.71 7.34 20.03
N PRO A 54 24.11 6.87 18.83
CA PRO A 54 23.57 5.62 18.29
C PRO A 54 23.70 4.42 19.24
N ALA A 55 24.82 4.32 19.98
CA ALA A 55 25.06 3.26 20.95
C ALA A 55 24.10 3.37 22.15
N ASP A 56 23.90 4.56 22.71
CA ASP A 56 23.00 4.78 23.84
C ASP A 56 21.53 4.56 23.43
N ALA A 57 21.16 4.95 22.20
CA ALA A 57 19.82 4.68 21.67
C ALA A 57 19.54 3.17 21.55
N ILE A 58 20.49 2.39 20.98
CA ILE A 58 20.38 0.93 20.88
C ILE A 58 20.31 0.29 22.28
N ALA A 59 21.09 0.76 23.23
CA ALA A 59 21.11 0.24 24.58
C ALA A 59 19.77 0.39 25.33
N ARG A 60 18.90 1.33 24.89
CA ARG A 60 17.54 1.51 25.41
C ARG A 60 16.51 0.65 24.71
N MET A 61 16.78 0.16 23.51
CA MET A 61 15.82 -0.60 22.72
C MET A 61 15.49 -1.94 23.37
N THR A 62 14.22 -2.27 23.40
CA THR A 62 13.71 -3.57 23.82
C THR A 62 13.22 -4.34 22.61
N VAL A 63 13.71 -5.55 22.43
CA VAL A 63 13.30 -6.53 21.40
C VAL A 63 13.06 -7.89 22.07
N PRO A 64 12.34 -8.82 21.43
CA PRO A 64 12.13 -10.16 21.98
C PRO A 64 13.44 -10.92 22.23
N ASP A 65 13.39 -11.93 23.09
CA ASP A 65 14.53 -12.78 23.41
C ASP A 65 15.18 -13.39 22.16
N GLY A 66 16.49 -13.37 22.13
CA GLY A 66 17.30 -13.86 20.99
C GLY A 66 17.50 -12.84 19.87
N PHE A 67 16.78 -11.72 19.89
CA PHE A 67 17.01 -10.63 18.93
C PHE A 67 17.99 -9.60 19.47
N LYS A 68 18.68 -8.93 18.55
CA LYS A 68 19.55 -7.79 18.83
C LYS A 68 19.43 -6.74 17.74
N VAL A 69 19.54 -5.46 18.12
CA VAL A 69 19.58 -4.34 17.19
C VAL A 69 21.04 -4.02 16.88
N GLU A 70 21.36 -3.93 15.61
CA GLU A 70 22.69 -3.54 15.11
C GLU A 70 22.60 -2.26 14.31
N LEU A 71 23.57 -1.37 14.46
CA LEU A 71 23.69 -0.15 13.66
C LEU A 71 24.28 -0.49 12.29
N VAL A 72 23.60 -0.11 11.22
CA VAL A 72 24.08 -0.23 9.84
C VAL A 72 24.73 1.07 9.37
N ALA A 73 24.07 2.20 9.62
CA ALA A 73 24.59 3.53 9.32
C ALA A 73 23.94 4.57 10.24
N SER A 74 24.62 5.69 10.46
CA SER A 74 24.11 6.81 11.25
C SER A 74 24.64 8.13 10.73
N GLU A 75 24.28 9.19 11.39
CA GLU A 75 24.90 10.49 11.23
C GLU A 75 26.44 10.41 11.43
N PRO A 76 27.27 11.12 10.65
CA PRO A 76 26.90 12.07 9.56
C PRO A 76 26.68 11.43 8.19
N ASP A 77 26.83 10.13 8.07
CA ASP A 77 26.75 9.42 6.78
C ASP A 77 25.34 9.44 6.20
N ILE A 78 24.33 9.38 7.06
CA ILE A 78 22.92 9.56 6.70
C ILE A 78 22.26 10.60 7.60
N VAL A 79 21.43 11.49 7.00
CA VAL A 79 20.73 12.56 7.72
C VAL A 79 19.32 12.72 7.15
N ASN A 80 18.30 12.86 8.00
CA ASN A 80 16.90 13.00 7.61
C ASN A 80 16.46 11.97 6.55
N PRO A 81 16.70 10.67 6.75
CA PRO A 81 16.35 9.65 5.77
C PRO A 81 14.84 9.40 5.76
N VAL A 82 14.23 9.22 4.56
CA VAL A 82 12.77 9.12 4.41
C VAL A 82 12.33 7.81 3.77
N ALA A 83 13.01 7.37 2.73
CA ALA A 83 12.66 6.16 2.00
C ALA A 83 13.91 5.30 1.77
N MET A 84 13.69 3.99 1.68
CA MET A 84 14.74 2.98 1.56
C MET A 84 14.35 1.86 0.61
N THR A 85 15.33 1.37 -0.14
CA THR A 85 15.22 0.14 -0.94
C THR A 85 16.58 -0.55 -1.05
N PHE A 86 16.57 -1.77 -1.57
CA PHE A 86 17.79 -2.52 -1.90
C PHE A 86 17.89 -2.73 -3.41
N ASP A 87 19.11 -2.81 -3.93
CA ASP A 87 19.36 -3.22 -5.31
C ASP A 87 19.78 -4.70 -5.41
N GLN A 88 20.07 -5.16 -6.63
CA GLN A 88 20.46 -6.53 -6.96
C GLN A 88 21.82 -6.97 -6.39
N ARG A 89 22.55 -6.07 -5.76
CA ARG A 89 23.83 -6.33 -5.07
C ARG A 89 23.71 -6.26 -3.55
N GLY A 90 22.49 -6.00 -3.05
CA GLY A 90 22.24 -5.80 -1.62
C GLY A 90 22.66 -4.43 -1.10
N ARG A 91 23.05 -3.51 -1.97
CA ARG A 91 23.36 -2.14 -1.57
C ARG A 91 22.09 -1.45 -1.12
N ILE A 92 22.21 -0.60 -0.12
CA ILE A 92 21.07 0.12 0.47
C ILE A 92 20.97 1.49 -0.18
N TRP A 93 19.80 1.80 -0.73
CA TRP A 93 19.49 3.07 -1.35
C TRP A 93 18.56 3.85 -0.44
N ILE A 94 18.93 5.07 -0.07
CA ILE A 94 18.13 5.94 0.79
C ILE A 94 17.92 7.30 0.15
N THR A 95 16.82 7.96 0.53
CA THR A 95 16.58 9.37 0.22
C THR A 95 16.76 10.19 1.49
N GLU A 96 17.37 11.39 1.36
CA GLU A 96 17.53 12.37 2.43
C GLU A 96 16.66 13.61 2.14
N SER A 97 15.99 14.15 3.16
CA SER A 97 15.02 15.24 3.02
C SER A 97 15.31 16.44 3.93
N PHE A 98 16.35 17.20 3.60
CA PHE A 98 16.68 18.48 4.28
C PHE A 98 15.65 19.57 4.02
N GLU A 99 14.92 19.49 2.88
CA GLU A 99 13.92 20.50 2.48
C GLU A 99 12.58 20.35 3.23
N TYR A 100 12.34 19.22 3.91
CA TYR A 100 11.11 19.05 4.67
C TYR A 100 11.00 20.12 5.78
N PRO A 101 9.86 20.82 5.96
CA PRO A 101 8.56 20.68 5.31
C PRO A 101 8.27 21.72 4.20
N ARG A 102 9.18 21.96 3.29
CA ARG A 102 9.06 22.97 2.22
C ARG A 102 7.93 22.65 1.25
N LEU A 103 6.91 23.53 1.19
CA LEU A 103 5.78 23.38 0.26
C LEU A 103 6.13 23.72 -1.19
N LYS A 104 7.01 24.71 -1.42
CA LYS A 104 7.35 25.19 -2.77
C LYS A 104 8.10 24.11 -3.56
N PRO A 105 7.61 23.72 -4.76
CA PRO A 105 8.32 22.78 -5.63
C PRO A 105 9.59 23.41 -6.23
N GLY A 106 10.34 22.62 -6.99
CA GLY A 106 11.57 23.02 -7.66
C GLY A 106 12.81 22.51 -6.93
N PRO A 107 14.00 22.72 -7.50
CA PRO A 107 15.26 22.18 -6.98
C PRO A 107 15.49 22.49 -5.52
N GLY A 108 16.01 21.54 -4.78
CA GLY A 108 16.36 21.62 -3.36
C GLY A 108 17.77 21.09 -3.09
N ARG A 109 18.02 20.69 -1.84
CA ARG A 109 19.31 20.14 -1.38
C ARG A 109 19.24 18.64 -1.10
N ASP A 110 18.08 18.04 -1.31
CA ASP A 110 17.82 16.65 -0.98
C ASP A 110 18.53 15.71 -1.95
N ARG A 111 18.88 14.53 -1.46
CA ARG A 111 19.80 13.61 -2.13
C ARG A 111 19.29 12.19 -2.10
N ILE A 112 19.87 11.38 -2.98
CA ILE A 112 19.85 9.92 -2.92
C ILE A 112 21.26 9.44 -2.62
N LYS A 113 21.39 8.60 -1.61
CA LYS A 113 22.63 7.95 -1.24
C LYS A 113 22.58 6.45 -1.42
N VAL A 114 23.72 5.88 -1.76
CA VAL A 114 23.97 4.44 -1.81
C VAL A 114 24.95 4.09 -0.70
N LEU A 115 24.54 3.15 0.15
CA LEU A 115 25.34 2.64 1.26
C LEU A 115 25.82 1.23 0.92
N GLU A 116 27.10 0.97 1.10
CA GLU A 116 27.73 -0.32 0.87
C GLU A 116 28.51 -0.75 2.12
N ASP A 117 28.35 -2.00 2.52
CA ASP A 117 29.22 -2.69 3.47
C ASP A 117 30.25 -3.45 2.65
N THR A 118 31.47 -2.90 2.53
CA THR A 118 32.55 -3.50 1.72
C THR A 118 33.43 -4.43 2.53
N THR A 119 33.34 -4.37 3.85
CA THR A 119 34.13 -5.19 4.78
C THR A 119 33.41 -6.46 5.23
N GLY A 120 32.06 -6.51 5.11
CA GLY A 120 31.23 -7.62 5.54
C GLY A 120 30.97 -7.63 7.05
N ASP A 121 31.27 -6.53 7.76
CA ASP A 121 31.05 -6.41 9.20
C ASP A 121 29.61 -6.02 9.57
N GLY A 122 28.77 -5.71 8.56
CA GLY A 122 27.36 -5.36 8.67
C GLY A 122 27.11 -3.88 8.91
N ARG A 123 28.14 -3.05 8.79
CA ARG A 123 28.04 -1.58 8.77
C ARG A 123 28.38 -1.07 7.38
N ALA A 124 27.70 -0.03 6.97
CA ALA A 124 28.07 0.66 5.74
C ALA A 124 29.36 1.47 5.98
N ASP A 125 30.39 1.18 5.19
CA ASP A 125 31.68 1.85 5.23
C ASP A 125 31.95 2.69 3.97
N LYS A 126 31.10 2.57 2.95
CA LYS A 126 31.15 3.36 1.73
C LYS A 126 29.81 4.01 1.44
N VAL A 127 29.84 5.34 1.28
CA VAL A 127 28.64 6.14 1.00
C VAL A 127 28.85 6.93 -0.28
N THR A 128 27.95 6.75 -1.25
CA THR A 128 27.99 7.45 -2.54
C THR A 128 26.74 8.32 -2.69
N ILE A 129 26.88 9.58 -3.10
CA ILE A 129 25.75 10.42 -3.51
C ILE A 129 25.44 10.10 -4.96
N PHE A 130 24.32 9.44 -5.21
CA PHE A 130 23.87 9.06 -6.54
C PHE A 130 23.17 10.22 -7.27
N ALA A 131 22.38 10.99 -6.57
CA ALA A 131 21.68 12.15 -7.12
C ALA A 131 21.47 13.22 -6.05
N ASP A 132 21.46 14.47 -6.44
CA ASP A 132 21.18 15.63 -5.61
C ASP A 132 20.18 16.59 -6.29
N GLY A 133 19.96 17.77 -5.71
CA GLY A 133 19.06 18.77 -6.26
C GLY A 133 17.57 18.37 -6.17
N LEU A 134 17.22 17.39 -5.35
CA LEU A 134 15.85 16.92 -5.12
C LEU A 134 15.12 17.77 -4.06
N ASN A 135 13.82 17.55 -3.91
CA ASN A 135 12.99 18.30 -2.97
C ASN A 135 11.94 17.38 -2.34
N ILE A 136 12.24 16.83 -1.18
CA ILE A 136 11.49 15.83 -0.42
C ILE A 136 11.23 14.58 -1.28
N PRO A 137 12.28 13.84 -1.65
CA PRO A 137 12.15 12.56 -2.35
C PRO A 137 11.59 11.51 -1.39
N SER A 138 10.27 11.38 -1.38
CA SER A 138 9.50 10.61 -0.39
C SER A 138 9.27 9.15 -0.74
N GLY A 139 9.77 8.68 -1.89
CA GLY A 139 9.71 7.27 -2.30
C GLY A 139 10.82 6.93 -3.28
N ILE A 140 11.36 5.70 -3.18
CA ILE A 140 12.44 5.21 -4.03
C ILE A 140 12.23 3.73 -4.37
N ALA A 141 12.52 3.36 -5.62
CA ALA A 141 12.61 1.97 -6.06
C ALA A 141 13.70 1.83 -7.12
N VAL A 142 14.51 0.77 -7.04
CA VAL A 142 15.53 0.44 -8.04
C VAL A 142 15.02 -0.66 -8.95
N GLY A 143 15.20 -0.51 -10.26
CA GLY A 143 14.81 -1.53 -11.22
C GLY A 143 14.65 -1.00 -12.64
N HIS A 144 14.59 -1.92 -13.60
CA HIS A 144 14.45 -1.62 -15.03
C HIS A 144 15.54 -0.67 -15.56
N GLY A 145 16.77 -0.81 -15.08
CA GLY A 145 17.92 -0.04 -15.53
C GLY A 145 18.04 1.36 -14.95
N GLY A 146 17.38 1.66 -13.83
CA GLY A 146 17.50 2.95 -13.16
C GLY A 146 16.81 3.01 -11.81
N VAL A 147 16.64 4.23 -11.33
CA VAL A 147 16.09 4.55 -10.01
C VAL A 147 14.82 5.40 -10.19
N TRP A 148 13.73 4.93 -9.63
CA TRP A 148 12.43 5.60 -9.64
C TRP A 148 12.26 6.38 -8.34
N VAL A 149 11.90 7.65 -8.44
CA VAL A 149 11.86 8.56 -7.30
C VAL A 149 10.55 9.35 -7.27
N ALA A 150 9.86 9.29 -6.16
CA ALA A 150 8.71 10.18 -5.91
C ALA A 150 9.26 11.53 -5.38
N ASN A 151 9.26 12.54 -6.23
CA ASN A 151 9.75 13.89 -5.94
C ASN A 151 8.70 14.92 -6.39
N ALA A 152 7.58 14.99 -5.67
CA ALA A 152 6.43 15.82 -6.06
C ALA A 152 6.83 17.20 -6.59
N PRO A 153 6.22 17.69 -7.69
CA PRO A 153 5.02 17.14 -8.31
C PRO A 153 5.27 15.95 -9.26
N ASP A 154 6.48 15.42 -9.32
CA ASP A 154 6.93 14.47 -10.33
C ASP A 154 7.25 13.10 -9.74
N ILE A 155 7.04 12.06 -10.55
CA ILE A 155 7.74 10.78 -10.43
C ILE A 155 8.87 10.81 -11.46
N LEU A 156 10.09 10.65 -10.98
CA LEU A 156 11.31 10.72 -11.78
C LEU A 156 11.86 9.30 -12.06
N PHE A 157 12.50 9.14 -13.21
CA PHE A 157 13.36 8.00 -13.51
C PHE A 157 14.78 8.53 -13.75
N LEU A 158 15.72 8.07 -12.93
CA LEU A 158 17.12 8.50 -12.92
C LEU A 158 18.02 7.35 -13.37
N GLN A 159 19.02 7.65 -14.17
CA GLN A 159 19.98 6.65 -14.65
C GLN A 159 21.41 7.17 -14.52
N ASP A 160 22.31 6.25 -14.22
CA ASP A 160 23.75 6.32 -14.38
C ASP A 160 24.09 5.60 -15.69
N THR A 161 24.46 6.33 -16.74
CA THR A 161 24.70 5.73 -18.06
C THR A 161 26.17 5.60 -18.41
N ASP A 162 27.08 6.23 -17.66
CA ASP A 162 28.52 6.13 -17.82
C ASP A 162 29.21 5.26 -16.76
N GLY A 163 28.45 4.86 -15.70
CA GLY A 163 28.91 3.90 -14.69
C GLY A 163 29.75 4.53 -13.57
N ASP A 164 29.71 5.85 -13.40
CA ASP A 164 30.46 6.55 -12.34
C ASP A 164 29.81 6.51 -10.95
N GLY A 165 28.59 5.92 -10.87
CA GLY A 165 27.80 5.82 -9.66
C GLY A 165 26.93 7.03 -9.38
N LYS A 166 26.76 7.94 -10.36
CA LYS A 166 25.91 9.12 -10.26
C LYS A 166 24.90 9.18 -11.40
N ALA A 167 23.75 9.79 -11.12
CA ALA A 167 22.73 9.96 -12.14
C ALA A 167 23.08 11.09 -13.13
N ASP A 168 23.32 10.73 -14.38
CA ASP A 168 23.55 11.66 -15.49
C ASP A 168 22.29 11.92 -16.34
N LYS A 169 21.27 11.06 -16.23
CA LYS A 169 19.98 11.26 -16.90
C LYS A 169 18.83 11.32 -15.91
N ARG A 170 17.93 12.29 -16.18
CA ARG A 170 16.67 12.46 -15.41
C ARG A 170 15.51 12.56 -16.39
N LYS A 171 14.47 11.76 -16.16
CA LYS A 171 13.23 11.76 -16.95
C LYS A 171 12.04 11.89 -16.01
N VAL A 172 11.13 12.81 -16.30
CA VAL A 172 9.81 12.87 -15.68
C VAL A 172 8.93 11.77 -16.30
N VAL A 173 8.44 10.85 -15.48
CA VAL A 173 7.59 9.73 -15.88
C VAL A 173 6.12 10.09 -15.75
N ALA A 174 5.76 10.72 -14.65
CA ALA A 174 4.44 11.25 -14.37
C ALA A 174 4.58 12.56 -13.60
N THR A 175 3.65 13.49 -13.81
CA THR A 175 3.64 14.79 -13.13
C THR A 175 2.22 15.20 -12.75
N GLY A 176 2.08 16.15 -11.82
CA GLY A 176 0.80 16.67 -11.36
C GLY A 176 0.39 16.21 -9.97
N PHE A 177 1.31 15.64 -9.20
CA PHE A 177 1.06 15.31 -7.80
C PHE A 177 1.04 16.56 -6.91
N GLY A 178 0.06 16.60 -5.99
CA GLY A 178 -0.12 17.70 -5.05
C GLY A 178 1.02 17.83 -4.03
N ARG A 179 1.20 19.05 -3.48
CA ARG A 179 2.19 19.38 -2.45
C ARG A 179 1.58 20.25 -1.34
N THR A 180 0.30 20.18 -1.11
CA THR A 180 -0.38 21.00 -0.10
C THR A 180 0.01 20.55 1.32
N ASP A 181 0.26 19.26 1.47
CA ASP A 181 0.77 18.65 2.70
C ASP A 181 2.02 17.81 2.40
N THR A 182 3.16 18.25 2.97
CA THR A 182 4.46 17.59 2.75
C THR A 182 4.65 16.31 3.58
N HIS A 183 3.69 15.98 4.44
CA HIS A 183 3.67 14.73 5.22
C HIS A 183 3.22 13.53 4.40
N GLU A 184 2.47 13.76 3.33
CA GLU A 184 1.76 12.75 2.59
C GLU A 184 1.94 12.89 1.07
N LEU A 185 3.12 13.38 0.67
CA LEU A 185 3.55 13.41 -0.73
C LEU A 185 3.50 12.01 -1.34
N PRO A 186 3.51 11.88 -2.68
CA PRO A 186 3.61 10.55 -3.29
C PRO A 186 4.79 9.78 -2.72
N ASN A 187 4.56 8.57 -2.21
CA ASN A 187 5.54 7.85 -1.39
C ASN A 187 5.51 6.33 -1.64
N SER A 188 6.38 5.61 -0.91
CA SER A 188 6.40 4.15 -0.80
C SER A 188 6.46 3.42 -2.14
N LEU A 189 7.25 3.94 -3.10
CA LEU A 189 7.44 3.26 -4.38
C LEU A 189 7.91 1.82 -4.16
N THR A 190 7.12 0.86 -4.67
CA THR A 190 7.34 -0.58 -4.45
C THR A 190 6.94 -1.37 -5.68
N TRP A 191 7.76 -2.35 -6.08
CA TRP A 191 7.40 -3.26 -7.16
C TRP A 191 6.29 -4.20 -6.72
N GLY A 192 5.22 -4.28 -7.50
CA GLY A 192 4.14 -5.24 -7.27
C GLY A 192 4.42 -6.59 -7.92
N PRO A 193 3.68 -7.63 -7.52
CA PRO A 193 3.81 -8.97 -8.08
C PRO A 193 3.59 -9.04 -9.59
N ASP A 194 2.78 -8.14 -10.14
CA ASP A 194 2.49 -8.00 -11.58
C ASP A 194 3.54 -7.16 -12.33
N GLY A 195 4.62 -6.75 -11.67
CA GLY A 195 5.72 -6.00 -12.25
C GLY A 195 5.45 -4.51 -12.48
N TYR A 196 4.32 -3.98 -11.99
CA TYR A 196 4.08 -2.54 -11.96
C TYR A 196 4.81 -1.90 -10.77
N LEU A 197 5.19 -0.64 -10.93
CA LEU A 197 5.62 0.21 -9.83
C LEU A 197 4.40 0.81 -9.15
N TYR A 198 4.18 0.48 -7.91
CA TYR A 198 3.11 1.04 -7.08
C TYR A 198 3.61 2.19 -6.23
N GLY A 199 2.70 3.13 -5.90
CA GLY A 199 2.99 4.24 -5.00
C GLY A 199 1.71 4.78 -4.38
N LEU A 200 1.87 5.48 -3.27
CA LEU A 200 0.79 6.07 -2.48
C LEU A 200 0.75 7.59 -2.64
N ASN A 201 -0.41 8.20 -2.42
CA ASN A 201 -0.61 9.64 -2.30
C ASN A 201 -1.62 9.93 -1.19
N GLY A 202 -1.43 11.01 -0.45
CA GLY A 202 -2.23 11.29 0.74
C GLY A 202 -3.45 12.18 0.51
N VAL A 203 -4.30 12.25 1.53
CA VAL A 203 -5.69 12.75 1.45
C VAL A 203 -5.79 14.26 1.23
N PHE A 204 -4.81 15.05 1.64
CA PHE A 204 -4.82 16.51 1.46
C PHE A 204 -4.00 16.99 0.25
N ASN A 205 -3.38 16.06 -0.49
CA ASN A 205 -2.65 16.36 -1.72
C ASN A 205 -3.54 16.15 -2.94
N HIS A 206 -4.20 17.21 -3.39
CA HIS A 206 -4.97 17.21 -4.63
C HIS A 206 -4.05 17.05 -5.81
N SER A 207 -4.13 15.90 -6.45
CA SER A 207 -3.29 15.51 -7.58
C SER A 207 -4.11 15.50 -8.87
N HIS A 208 -3.46 15.93 -9.96
CA HIS A 208 -4.04 15.99 -11.29
C HIS A 208 -3.03 15.50 -12.31
N VAL A 209 -2.97 14.19 -12.51
CA VAL A 209 -2.07 13.55 -13.45
C VAL A 209 -2.75 13.41 -14.82
N LYS A 210 -2.13 13.98 -15.84
CA LYS A 210 -2.60 13.89 -17.24
C LYS A 210 -1.64 13.03 -18.04
N GLN A 211 -2.16 12.00 -18.70
CA GLN A 211 -1.36 11.11 -19.52
C GLN A 211 -2.19 10.45 -20.64
N GLN A 212 -1.72 10.51 -21.88
CA GLN A 212 -2.29 9.78 -23.02
C GLN A 212 -3.80 9.97 -23.17
N ASN A 213 -4.30 11.20 -23.16
CA ASN A 213 -5.72 11.57 -23.23
C ASN A 213 -6.56 11.11 -22.03
N ARG A 214 -5.95 10.64 -20.95
CA ARG A 214 -6.60 10.31 -19.67
C ARG A 214 -6.29 11.38 -18.63
N ASP A 215 -7.29 11.69 -17.82
CA ASP A 215 -7.26 12.75 -16.83
C ASP A 215 -7.59 12.15 -15.45
N PHE A 216 -6.58 12.05 -14.58
CA PHE A 216 -6.72 11.47 -13.26
C PHE A 216 -6.71 12.57 -12.21
N LYS A 217 -7.86 12.82 -11.59
CA LYS A 217 -8.02 13.74 -10.46
C LYS A 217 -8.30 12.94 -9.21
N PHE A 218 -7.39 12.98 -8.26
CA PHE A 218 -7.49 12.18 -7.04
C PHE A 218 -6.82 12.89 -5.86
N THR A 219 -7.05 12.35 -4.68
CA THR A 219 -6.31 12.70 -3.47
C THR A 219 -5.66 11.43 -2.93
N CYS A 220 -6.22 10.81 -1.91
CA CYS A 220 -5.70 9.59 -1.33
C CYS A 220 -5.89 8.40 -2.28
N ALA A 221 -4.79 7.78 -2.70
CA ALA A 221 -4.85 6.67 -3.64
C ALA A 221 -3.61 5.76 -3.55
N LEU A 222 -3.79 4.49 -3.86
CA LEU A 222 -2.75 3.60 -4.37
C LEU A 222 -2.78 3.68 -5.89
N PHE A 223 -1.71 4.19 -6.49
CA PHE A 223 -1.52 4.24 -7.94
C PHE A 223 -0.49 3.21 -8.40
N ARG A 224 -0.45 2.94 -9.71
CA ARG A 224 0.61 2.13 -10.32
C ARG A 224 1.07 2.69 -11.66
N ILE A 225 2.33 2.41 -11.99
CA ILE A 225 2.98 2.82 -13.24
C ILE A 225 3.58 1.59 -13.90
N HIS A 226 3.25 1.38 -15.17
CA HIS A 226 3.87 0.31 -15.95
C HIS A 226 5.31 0.69 -16.33
N PRO A 227 6.37 -0.08 -15.95
CA PRO A 227 7.75 0.38 -16.05
C PRO A 227 8.26 0.63 -17.48
N ARG A 228 7.74 -0.10 -18.49
CA ARG A 228 8.17 0.03 -19.88
C ARG A 228 7.37 1.05 -20.68
N THR A 229 6.06 1.14 -20.45
CA THR A 229 5.17 2.06 -21.19
C THR A 229 4.94 3.37 -20.45
N HIS A 230 5.30 3.44 -19.17
CA HIS A 230 5.04 4.54 -18.24
C HIS A 230 3.54 4.85 -18.07
N ARG A 231 2.66 3.90 -18.43
CA ARG A 231 1.21 4.08 -18.25
C ARG A 231 0.88 4.19 -16.78
N PHE A 232 0.23 5.30 -16.41
CA PHE A 232 -0.27 5.58 -15.08
C PHE A 232 -1.69 5.05 -14.91
N GLU A 233 -2.00 4.48 -13.75
CA GLU A 233 -3.33 3.99 -13.38
C GLU A 233 -3.59 4.23 -11.89
N LEU A 234 -4.83 4.55 -11.54
CA LEU A 234 -5.31 4.44 -10.16
C LEU A 234 -5.69 2.98 -9.90
N PHE A 235 -5.15 2.41 -8.83
CA PHE A 235 -5.45 1.04 -8.43
C PHE A 235 -6.63 1.01 -7.45
N ALA A 236 -6.61 1.89 -6.45
CA ALA A 236 -7.68 2.06 -5.47
C ALA A 236 -7.62 3.46 -4.88
N GLU A 237 -8.73 3.95 -4.35
CA GLU A 237 -8.82 5.27 -3.74
C GLU A 237 -9.29 5.19 -2.28
N GLY A 238 -8.96 6.19 -1.49
CA GLY A 238 -9.34 6.29 -0.08
C GLY A 238 -8.18 6.06 0.87
N THR A 239 -8.49 5.84 2.14
CA THR A 239 -7.64 5.87 3.32
C THR A 239 -7.35 7.31 3.80
N SER A 240 -6.21 7.57 4.41
CA SER A 240 -5.89 8.85 5.02
C SER A 240 -4.55 9.39 4.53
N ASN A 241 -3.59 9.31 5.40
CA ASN A 241 -2.19 9.59 5.15
C ASN A 241 -1.45 8.24 5.08
N PRO A 242 -1.49 7.54 3.94
CA PRO A 242 -0.89 6.23 3.80
C PRO A 242 0.63 6.37 3.62
N TRP A 243 1.38 5.47 4.28
CA TRP A 243 2.83 5.44 4.20
C TRP A 243 3.35 4.01 4.38
N GLY A 244 3.50 3.30 3.30
CA GLY A 244 3.97 1.93 3.25
C GLY A 244 3.03 0.99 2.51
N VAL A 245 3.58 0.19 1.59
CA VAL A 245 2.90 -0.87 0.85
C VAL A 245 3.67 -2.17 1.04
N ALA A 246 2.94 -3.23 1.37
CA ALA A 246 3.46 -4.60 1.46
C ALA A 246 2.60 -5.57 0.68
N TRP A 247 3.19 -6.67 0.24
CA TRP A 247 2.53 -7.75 -0.48
C TRP A 247 2.65 -9.05 0.31
N ASP A 248 1.53 -9.77 0.45
CA ASP A 248 1.55 -11.12 1.00
C ASP A 248 1.99 -12.17 -0.05
N PRO A 249 2.19 -13.44 0.32
CA PRO A 249 2.55 -14.51 -0.62
C PRO A 249 1.52 -14.82 -1.70
N GLU A 250 0.30 -14.30 -1.57
CA GLU A 250 -0.77 -14.40 -2.57
C GLU A 250 -0.79 -13.18 -3.52
N GLY A 251 0.02 -12.15 -3.23
CA GLY A 251 0.08 -10.91 -3.99
C GLY A 251 -1.08 -9.95 -3.69
N ASN A 252 -1.66 -10.03 -2.49
CA ASN A 252 -2.59 -9.04 -1.97
C ASN A 252 -1.84 -7.85 -1.38
N ALA A 253 -2.37 -6.66 -1.61
CA ALA A 253 -1.77 -5.41 -1.16
C ALA A 253 -2.25 -5.02 0.24
N PHE A 254 -1.30 -4.68 1.10
CA PHE A 254 -1.56 -4.09 2.42
C PHE A 254 -0.86 -2.75 2.52
N LEU A 255 -1.51 -1.80 3.18
CA LEU A 255 -0.89 -0.53 3.48
C LEU A 255 -1.11 -0.11 4.94
N SER A 256 -0.15 0.64 5.45
CA SER A 256 -0.29 1.37 6.71
C SER A 256 -0.81 2.79 6.45
N ALA A 257 -1.61 3.31 7.37
CA ALA A 257 -2.10 4.68 7.30
C ALA A 257 -2.05 5.37 8.67
N CYS A 258 -1.88 6.67 8.64
CA CYS A 258 -1.86 7.52 9.82
C CYS A 258 -3.24 8.13 10.08
N VAL A 259 -3.51 8.51 11.32
CA VAL A 259 -4.68 9.25 11.82
C VAL A 259 -5.95 8.42 12.00
N ILE A 260 -6.42 7.71 10.97
CA ILE A 260 -7.54 6.78 11.06
C ILE A 260 -7.05 5.37 11.43
N ASP A 261 -7.68 4.31 10.96
CA ASP A 261 -7.20 2.96 11.22
C ASP A 261 -5.86 2.72 10.53
N HIS A 262 -5.05 1.86 11.13
CA HIS A 262 -3.65 1.72 10.74
C HIS A 262 -3.40 0.72 9.62
N LEU A 263 -4.27 -0.28 9.42
CA LEU A 263 -4.03 -1.40 8.53
C LEU A 263 -5.18 -1.64 7.55
N TRP A 264 -4.83 -1.74 6.27
CA TRP A 264 -5.78 -1.84 5.17
C TRP A 264 -5.37 -2.96 4.21
N HIS A 265 -6.33 -3.80 3.81
CA HIS A 265 -6.22 -4.67 2.64
C HIS A 265 -6.80 -3.94 1.44
N ILE A 266 -6.01 -3.78 0.38
CA ILE A 266 -6.39 -2.97 -0.78
C ILE A 266 -6.65 -3.86 -2.00
N ALA A 267 -7.90 -3.89 -2.43
CA ALA A 267 -8.32 -4.50 -3.69
C ALA A 267 -8.40 -3.46 -4.81
N GLU A 268 -8.11 -3.87 -6.03
CA GLU A 268 -8.26 -3.02 -7.21
C GLU A 268 -9.72 -2.60 -7.39
N ASP A 269 -9.95 -1.38 -7.88
CA ASP A 269 -11.25 -0.68 -7.97
C ASP A 269 -11.92 -0.35 -6.63
N GLY A 270 -11.26 -0.64 -5.48
CA GLY A 270 -11.80 -0.34 -4.17
C GLY A 270 -11.83 1.16 -3.88
N TYR A 271 -12.92 1.61 -3.21
CA TYR A 271 -13.00 2.95 -2.62
C TYR A 271 -13.12 2.82 -1.10
N TYR A 272 -12.09 3.28 -0.39
CA TYR A 272 -11.93 3.06 1.04
C TYR A 272 -12.41 4.26 1.86
N HIS A 273 -12.71 4.02 3.14
CA HIS A 273 -12.94 5.07 4.11
C HIS A 273 -11.77 6.05 4.10
N ARG A 274 -12.08 7.34 4.13
CA ARG A 274 -11.06 8.40 4.08
C ARG A 274 -11.21 9.36 5.23
N GLN A 275 -10.09 9.91 5.67
CA GLN A 275 -10.04 10.86 6.78
C GLN A 275 -10.84 12.13 6.51
N GLY A 276 -10.88 12.61 5.30
CA GLY A 276 -11.51 13.88 4.96
C GLY A 276 -11.88 14.05 3.50
N GLY A 277 -12.61 15.11 3.21
CA GLY A 277 -13.13 15.44 1.89
C GLY A 277 -14.38 14.66 1.51
N PRO A 278 -15.10 15.14 0.46
CA PRO A 278 -16.31 14.48 0.00
C PRO A 278 -16.00 13.16 -0.70
N TYR A 279 -16.93 12.22 -0.59
CA TYR A 279 -16.92 11.01 -1.41
C TYR A 279 -17.53 11.30 -2.78
N PRO A 280 -17.08 10.61 -3.86
CA PRO A 280 -17.83 10.59 -5.10
C PRO A 280 -19.27 10.13 -4.87
N PRO A 281 -20.24 10.61 -5.67
CA PRO A 281 -21.63 10.19 -5.54
C PRO A 281 -21.77 8.67 -5.58
N PHE A 282 -22.66 8.13 -4.76
CA PHE A 282 -22.97 6.70 -4.65
C PHE A 282 -21.82 5.80 -4.13
N THR A 283 -20.74 6.36 -3.64
CA THR A 283 -19.65 5.54 -3.04
C THR A 283 -20.19 4.66 -1.90
N TRP A 284 -19.84 3.40 -1.94
CA TRP A 284 -19.96 2.48 -0.82
C TRP A 284 -18.57 2.15 -0.30
N LYS A 285 -18.12 2.94 0.66
CA LYS A 285 -16.78 2.85 1.21
C LYS A 285 -16.49 1.49 1.86
N ILE A 286 -15.24 1.04 1.70
CA ILE A 286 -14.69 -0.14 2.37
C ILE A 286 -14.03 0.34 3.66
N GLU A 287 -14.26 -0.35 4.76
CA GLU A 287 -13.63 -0.06 6.06
C GLU A 287 -12.28 -0.78 6.18
N SER A 288 -11.51 -0.42 7.21
CA SER A 288 -10.24 -1.09 7.51
C SER A 288 -10.45 -2.55 7.92
N ILE A 289 -9.37 -3.32 7.94
CA ILE A 289 -9.39 -4.72 8.38
C ILE A 289 -9.09 -4.90 9.86
N VAL A 290 -9.02 -3.79 10.62
CA VAL A 290 -8.81 -3.76 12.07
C VAL A 290 -9.88 -2.91 12.76
N ASP A 291 -10.23 -3.29 13.98
CA ASP A 291 -11.17 -2.61 14.87
C ASP A 291 -10.50 -2.13 16.18
N TYR A 292 -9.16 -2.09 16.18
CA TYR A 292 -8.33 -1.67 17.31
C TYR A 292 -7.20 -0.75 16.83
N LYS A 293 -6.53 -0.13 17.79
CA LYS A 293 -5.27 0.62 17.58
C LYS A 293 -4.18 0.08 18.50
N HIS A 294 -2.91 0.21 18.08
CA HIS A 294 -1.78 -0.12 18.94
C HIS A 294 -1.57 0.96 20.01
N GLN A 295 -0.86 2.02 19.67
CA GLN A 295 -0.66 3.21 20.50
C GLN A 295 -1.23 4.43 19.77
N ALA A 296 -0.75 5.63 20.10
CA ALA A 296 -1.09 6.84 19.36
C ALA A 296 -0.70 6.71 17.87
N ALA A 297 -1.54 7.24 17.01
CA ALA A 297 -1.49 6.97 15.58
C ALA A 297 -0.49 7.85 14.82
N ALA A 298 0.59 7.28 14.34
CA ALA A 298 1.35 7.73 13.17
C ALA A 298 2.14 6.54 12.62
N TYR A 299 1.44 5.68 11.90
CA TYR A 299 2.02 4.45 11.34
C TYR A 299 2.74 4.78 10.04
N CYS A 300 4.02 4.38 9.95
CA CYS A 300 4.92 4.68 8.85
C CYS A 300 5.70 3.44 8.43
N GLY A 301 5.64 3.13 7.14
CA GLY A 301 6.22 1.91 6.60
C GLY A 301 5.43 0.68 6.99
N ILE A 302 5.55 -0.35 6.19
CA ILE A 302 4.99 -1.68 6.43
C ILE A 302 5.78 -2.70 5.64
N THR A 303 6.01 -3.86 6.21
CA THR A 303 6.56 -5.01 5.49
C THR A 303 5.86 -6.30 5.93
N TYR A 304 5.54 -7.15 4.96
CA TYR A 304 5.16 -8.53 5.22
C TYR A 304 6.45 -9.34 5.34
N PHE A 305 6.76 -9.81 6.53
CA PHE A 305 8.03 -10.48 6.80
C PHE A 305 7.98 -11.94 6.36
N ASP A 306 8.73 -12.29 5.31
CA ASP A 306 8.81 -13.63 4.75
C ASP A 306 10.27 -14.03 4.49
N SER A 307 10.97 -14.34 5.60
CA SER A 307 12.35 -14.80 5.60
C SER A 307 12.57 -15.84 6.69
N ASP A 308 13.45 -16.79 6.44
CA ASP A 308 13.85 -17.83 7.39
C ASP A 308 14.94 -17.39 8.38
N ALA A 309 15.42 -16.14 8.28
CA ALA A 309 16.36 -15.58 9.25
C ALA A 309 15.76 -15.44 10.67
N TYR A 310 14.42 -15.44 10.81
CA TYR A 310 13.73 -15.41 12.08
C TYR A 310 13.00 -16.73 12.36
N PRO A 311 12.71 -17.05 13.65
CA PRO A 311 11.88 -18.19 14.02
C PRO A 311 10.49 -18.16 13.35
N PRO A 312 9.84 -19.32 13.18
CA PRO A 312 8.56 -19.42 12.47
C PRO A 312 7.47 -18.49 13.03
N GLU A 313 7.42 -18.26 14.32
CA GLU A 313 6.43 -17.41 14.99
C GLU A 313 6.55 -15.92 14.67
N TYR A 314 7.65 -15.47 14.07
CA TYR A 314 7.86 -14.10 13.60
C TYR A 314 7.63 -13.94 12.10
N ARG A 315 7.40 -15.02 11.36
CA ARG A 315 7.19 -15.02 9.92
C ARG A 315 5.72 -14.88 9.57
N GLY A 316 5.44 -14.39 8.37
CA GLY A 316 4.07 -14.25 7.89
C GLY A 316 3.26 -13.17 8.62
N ARG A 317 3.92 -12.20 9.21
CA ARG A 317 3.33 -11.07 9.94
C ARG A 317 3.63 -9.75 9.26
N LEU A 318 2.81 -8.76 9.55
CA LEU A 318 3.05 -7.38 9.13
C LEU A 318 3.76 -6.61 10.24
N TYR A 319 4.85 -5.95 9.88
CA TYR A 319 5.65 -5.10 10.75
C TYR A 319 5.51 -3.66 10.29
N MET A 320 5.11 -2.76 11.19
CA MET A 320 4.85 -1.35 10.90
C MET A 320 5.57 -0.44 11.87
N GLY A 321 6.21 0.60 11.37
CA GLY A 321 6.75 1.67 12.21
C GLY A 321 5.63 2.50 12.82
N ASN A 322 5.80 2.92 14.06
CA ASN A 322 4.92 3.85 14.75
C ASN A 322 5.75 5.00 15.34
N ILE A 323 5.73 6.15 14.66
CA ILE A 323 6.56 7.29 15.06
C ILE A 323 6.05 7.98 16.32
N HIS A 324 4.76 7.93 16.64
CA HIS A 324 4.22 8.44 17.90
C HIS A 324 4.38 7.44 19.06
N GLY A 325 4.42 6.15 18.75
CA GLY A 325 4.67 5.09 19.73
C GLY A 325 6.15 4.79 19.94
N ASN A 326 7.03 5.33 19.09
CA ASN A 326 8.47 5.06 19.09
C ASN A 326 8.78 3.55 19.11
N CYS A 327 8.09 2.79 18.24
CA CYS A 327 8.13 1.33 18.23
C CYS A 327 7.87 0.73 16.84
N ILE A 328 8.05 -0.57 16.73
CA ILE A 328 7.61 -1.39 15.59
C ILE A 328 6.45 -2.24 16.06
N ASN A 329 5.25 -1.94 15.58
CA ASN A 329 4.04 -2.72 15.83
C ASN A 329 3.96 -3.94 14.91
N VAL A 330 3.21 -4.96 15.35
CA VAL A 330 3.04 -6.22 14.61
C VAL A 330 1.57 -6.60 14.55
N ASP A 331 1.13 -6.99 13.36
CA ASP A 331 -0.20 -7.55 13.13
C ASP A 331 -0.13 -8.91 12.44
N ILE A 332 -1.06 -9.78 12.82
CA ILE A 332 -1.28 -11.09 12.22
C ILE A 332 -2.51 -11.01 11.33
N LEU A 333 -2.42 -11.59 10.14
CA LEU A 333 -3.51 -11.62 9.17
C LEU A 333 -4.29 -12.92 9.25
N HIS A 334 -5.61 -12.81 9.34
CA HIS A 334 -6.55 -13.92 9.23
C HIS A 334 -7.43 -13.72 8.00
N ARG A 335 -7.52 -14.75 7.16
CA ARG A 335 -8.37 -14.69 5.97
C ARG A 335 -9.86 -14.56 6.37
N ASN A 336 -10.60 -13.67 5.69
CA ASN A 336 -12.02 -13.43 5.86
C ASN A 336 -12.71 -13.30 4.48
N GLY A 337 -13.10 -14.41 3.89
CA GLY A 337 -13.58 -14.44 2.51
C GLY A 337 -12.53 -13.96 1.52
N SER A 338 -12.87 -12.98 0.69
CA SER A 338 -11.95 -12.34 -0.26
C SER A 338 -11.07 -11.26 0.37
N THR A 339 -11.21 -10.98 1.67
CA THR A 339 -10.39 -10.02 2.42
C THR A 339 -9.77 -10.65 3.67
N TYR A 340 -9.37 -9.83 4.62
CA TYR A 340 -8.68 -10.22 5.85
C TYR A 340 -9.28 -9.54 7.07
N ARG A 341 -8.90 -10.04 8.22
CA ARG A 341 -9.01 -9.39 9.52
C ARG A 341 -7.62 -9.37 10.16
N GLY A 342 -7.21 -8.20 10.66
CA GLY A 342 -5.99 -8.07 11.44
C GLY A 342 -6.20 -8.46 12.90
N GLU A 343 -5.15 -8.98 13.53
CA GLU A 343 -5.06 -9.25 14.95
C GLU A 343 -3.78 -8.65 15.50
N LYS A 344 -3.92 -7.90 16.61
CA LYS A 344 -2.79 -7.27 17.29
C LYS A 344 -1.85 -8.30 17.90
N ALA A 345 -0.56 -8.18 17.63
CA ALA A 345 0.50 -8.90 18.31
C ALA A 345 1.33 -7.95 19.21
N PRO A 346 2.16 -8.47 20.10
CA PRO A 346 3.12 -7.66 20.88
C PRO A 346 4.06 -6.87 19.96
N ASP A 347 4.46 -5.68 20.41
CA ASP A 347 5.44 -4.85 19.71
C ASP A 347 6.75 -5.61 19.52
N PHE A 348 7.34 -5.50 18.32
CA PHE A 348 8.59 -6.18 17.99
C PHE A 348 9.83 -5.42 18.49
N LEU A 349 9.75 -4.08 18.48
CA LEU A 349 10.77 -3.21 19.02
C LEU A 349 10.11 -2.04 19.71
N THR A 350 10.56 -1.73 20.93
CA THR A 350 10.24 -0.49 21.64
C THR A 350 11.54 0.27 21.88
N ALA A 351 11.63 1.51 21.36
CA ALA A 351 12.90 2.25 21.41
C ALA A 351 13.22 2.83 22.78
N ASN A 352 12.19 3.13 23.60
CA ASN A 352 12.35 3.85 24.87
C ASN A 352 13.10 5.18 24.71
N ASP A 353 12.94 5.78 23.52
CA ASP A 353 13.55 7.02 23.09
C ASP A 353 12.58 7.76 22.15
N VAL A 354 12.16 8.95 22.55
CA VAL A 354 11.18 9.76 21.82
C VAL A 354 11.71 10.36 20.51
N TRP A 355 13.03 10.31 20.29
CA TRP A 355 13.62 10.71 19.00
C TRP A 355 13.48 9.63 17.92
N PHE A 356 13.24 8.37 18.30
CA PHE A 356 13.10 7.27 17.35
C PHE A 356 11.82 7.41 16.52
N MET A 357 11.98 7.51 15.20
CA MET A 357 10.89 7.67 14.22
C MET A 357 11.07 6.72 13.05
N PRO A 358 10.58 5.48 13.16
CA PRO A 358 10.75 4.46 12.13
C PRO A 358 9.88 4.77 10.92
N VAL A 359 10.46 5.31 9.85
CA VAL A 359 9.75 5.77 8.65
C VAL A 359 9.66 4.74 7.52
N ALA A 360 10.54 3.75 7.50
CA ALA A 360 10.49 2.66 6.52
C ALA A 360 11.07 1.37 7.10
N GLN A 361 10.51 0.22 6.69
CA GLN A 361 10.98 -1.13 7.04
C GLN A 361 11.08 -1.97 5.77
N LYS A 362 12.14 -2.78 5.65
CA LYS A 362 12.37 -3.71 4.54
C LYS A 362 13.09 -4.97 5.04
N THR A 363 12.79 -6.11 4.41
CA THR A 363 13.61 -7.32 4.58
C THR A 363 14.85 -7.20 3.69
N GLY A 364 16.03 -7.33 4.29
CA GLY A 364 17.31 -7.21 3.59
C GLY A 364 17.83 -8.52 3.00
N PRO A 365 19.02 -8.48 2.36
CA PRO A 365 19.62 -9.66 1.73
C PRO A 365 20.04 -10.75 2.73
N ASP A 366 20.29 -10.41 3.99
CA ASP A 366 20.55 -11.35 5.08
C ASP A 366 19.25 -11.91 5.71
N GLY A 367 18.10 -11.54 5.16
CA GLY A 367 16.79 -11.94 5.65
C GLY A 367 16.31 -11.22 6.90
N CYS A 368 17.10 -10.30 7.43
CA CYS A 368 16.74 -9.51 8.61
C CYS A 368 15.83 -8.33 8.28
N LEU A 369 15.11 -7.82 9.28
CA LEU A 369 14.35 -6.58 9.19
C LEU A 369 15.29 -5.39 9.35
N TYR A 370 15.30 -4.50 8.36
CA TYR A 370 15.96 -3.20 8.39
C TYR A 370 14.94 -2.12 8.70
N VAL A 371 15.33 -1.16 9.55
CA VAL A 371 14.47 -0.07 10.03
C VAL A 371 15.21 1.26 9.79
N LEU A 372 14.62 2.09 8.95
CA LEU A 372 15.09 3.45 8.68
C LEU A 372 14.45 4.41 9.69
N ASP A 373 15.27 5.18 10.38
CA ASP A 373 14.90 6.06 11.47
C ASP A 373 15.23 7.51 11.10
N TRP A 374 14.18 8.34 11.00
CA TRP A 374 14.33 9.79 10.75
C TRP A 374 15.10 10.47 11.89
N TYR A 375 14.88 10.03 13.11
CA TYR A 375 15.51 10.48 14.35
C TYR A 375 15.47 11.99 14.57
N ASP A 376 14.32 12.50 14.98
CA ASP A 376 14.07 13.91 15.26
C ASP A 376 13.27 14.08 16.55
N ARG A 377 13.32 15.27 17.15
CA ARG A 377 12.48 15.63 18.28
C ARG A 377 11.03 15.96 17.90
N PHE A 378 10.78 16.30 16.64
CA PHE A 378 9.45 16.59 16.11
C PHE A 378 8.89 15.42 15.31
N HIS A 379 7.82 14.86 15.81
CA HIS A 379 7.13 13.74 15.15
C HIS A 379 5.87 14.17 14.40
N CYS A 380 5.60 15.46 14.27
CA CYS A 380 4.37 15.95 13.67
C CYS A 380 4.65 17.10 12.68
N TYR A 381 4.02 17.01 11.52
CA TYR A 381 4.07 18.02 10.47
C TYR A 381 3.74 19.44 10.98
N GLN A 382 2.70 19.57 11.83
CA GLN A 382 2.32 20.89 12.36
C GLN A 382 3.43 21.49 13.22
N ASP A 383 4.15 20.67 13.97
CA ASP A 383 5.27 21.12 14.79
C ASP A 383 6.44 21.58 13.93
N ALA A 384 6.81 20.78 12.94
CA ALA A 384 7.84 21.12 11.97
C ALA A 384 7.50 22.39 11.17
N ARG A 385 6.22 22.55 10.79
CA ARG A 385 5.74 23.73 10.06
C ARG A 385 5.72 25.00 10.94
N ALA A 386 5.33 24.86 12.21
CA ALA A 386 5.32 25.97 13.17
C ALA A 386 6.73 26.44 13.54
N ARG A 387 7.69 25.49 13.56
CA ARG A 387 9.08 25.72 14.00
C ARG A 387 10.11 25.15 13.02
N PRO A 388 10.10 25.56 11.74
CA PRO A 388 10.92 24.94 10.69
C PRO A 388 12.43 25.02 10.95
N ARG A 389 12.87 25.99 11.77
CA ARG A 389 14.28 26.14 12.15
C ARG A 389 14.72 25.19 13.26
N GLU A 390 13.77 24.56 13.94
CA GLU A 390 14.03 23.63 15.04
C GLU A 390 13.97 22.17 14.60
N VAL A 391 13.52 21.90 13.36
CA VAL A 391 13.60 20.55 12.75
C VAL A 391 15.07 20.15 12.66
N ASP A 392 15.37 18.97 13.15
CA ASP A 392 16.75 18.46 13.15
C ASP A 392 17.28 18.25 11.73
N ARG A 393 18.53 18.60 11.51
CA ARG A 393 19.23 18.47 10.23
C ARG A 393 20.58 17.79 10.40
N GLY A 394 20.78 17.11 11.52
CA GLY A 394 22.05 16.51 11.88
C GLY A 394 22.00 15.01 12.16
N HIS A 395 20.79 14.41 12.25
CA HIS A 395 20.62 13.02 12.64
C HIS A 395 19.85 12.21 11.60
N GLY A 396 20.01 10.90 11.67
CA GLY A 396 19.32 9.89 10.89
C GLY A 396 20.04 8.55 11.03
N ARG A 397 19.30 7.46 11.10
CA ARG A 397 19.87 6.16 11.43
C ARG A 397 19.25 5.04 10.62
N LEU A 398 20.00 3.99 10.43
CA LEU A 398 19.56 2.75 9.83
C LEU A 398 19.98 1.61 10.75
N TYR A 399 19.00 0.86 11.23
CA TYR A 399 19.18 -0.30 12.07
C TYR A 399 18.85 -1.57 11.32
N ARG A 400 19.46 -2.68 11.77
CA ARG A 400 19.11 -4.05 11.41
C ARG A 400 18.77 -4.81 12.68
N ILE A 401 17.68 -5.56 12.67
CA ILE A 401 17.29 -6.42 13.79
C ILE A 401 17.67 -7.85 13.43
N ARG A 402 18.56 -8.44 14.18
CA ARG A 402 19.15 -9.75 13.90
C ARG A 402 18.75 -10.76 14.97
N TYR A 403 18.47 -11.99 14.57
CA TYR A 403 18.18 -13.08 15.50
C TYR A 403 19.43 -13.92 15.74
N GLN A 404 19.84 -14.05 17.00
CA GLN A 404 21.04 -14.80 17.43
C GLN A 404 22.25 -14.50 16.52
N ASP A 405 22.86 -15.55 15.99
CA ASP A 405 24.00 -15.47 15.09
C ASP A 405 23.64 -15.78 13.63
N SER A 406 22.37 -15.46 13.23
CA SER A 406 21.96 -15.60 11.82
C SER A 406 23.02 -14.98 10.90
N PRO A 407 23.41 -15.67 9.80
CA PRO A 407 24.53 -15.23 8.98
C PRO A 407 24.21 -13.90 8.29
N ARG A 408 25.25 -13.09 8.06
CA ARG A 408 25.16 -11.95 7.16
C ARG A 408 25.16 -12.43 5.72
N ALA A 409 24.59 -11.63 4.81
CA ALA A 409 24.66 -11.95 3.40
C ALA A 409 26.13 -11.90 2.94
N ALA A 410 26.59 -12.97 2.29
CA ALA A 410 27.85 -12.94 1.55
C ALA A 410 27.74 -11.95 0.38
N SER A 411 28.86 -11.50 -0.15
CA SER A 411 28.86 -10.65 -1.36
C SER A 411 28.27 -11.40 -2.56
N PHE A 412 27.37 -10.77 -3.29
CA PHE A 412 26.69 -11.30 -4.46
C PHE A 412 26.37 -10.19 -5.47
N ASP A 413 26.02 -10.59 -6.68
CA ASP A 413 25.51 -9.69 -7.72
C ASP A 413 24.55 -10.45 -8.64
N LEU A 414 23.22 -10.33 -8.39
CA LEU A 414 22.22 -11.03 -9.19
C LEU A 414 22.22 -10.58 -10.67
N ALA A 415 22.77 -9.41 -10.96
CA ALA A 415 22.93 -8.99 -12.35
C ALA A 415 23.95 -9.85 -13.14
N LYS A 416 24.83 -10.56 -12.45
CA LYS A 416 25.84 -11.48 -13.04
C LYS A 416 25.44 -12.95 -12.97
N GLU A 417 24.39 -13.30 -12.21
CA GLU A 417 23.90 -14.67 -12.11
C GLU A 417 23.31 -15.15 -13.44
N SER A 418 23.46 -16.45 -13.74
CA SER A 418 22.85 -17.08 -14.92
C SER A 418 21.32 -17.12 -14.80
N GLY A 419 20.61 -17.45 -15.90
CA GLY A 419 19.18 -17.68 -15.88
C GLY A 419 18.77 -18.74 -14.86
N ASP A 420 19.49 -19.86 -14.82
CA ASP A 420 19.21 -20.98 -13.90
C ASP A 420 19.39 -20.57 -12.44
N GLN A 421 20.45 -19.82 -12.13
CA GLN A 421 20.68 -19.29 -10.78
C GLN A 421 19.55 -18.36 -10.35
N LEU A 422 19.10 -17.47 -11.22
CA LEU A 422 17.95 -16.60 -10.93
C LEU A 422 16.64 -17.38 -10.77
N ILE A 423 16.44 -18.45 -11.54
CA ILE A 423 15.29 -19.35 -11.41
C ILE A 423 15.31 -20.04 -10.05
N GLU A 424 16.45 -20.54 -9.60
CA GLU A 424 16.60 -21.12 -8.26
C GLU A 424 16.25 -20.10 -7.17
N ARG A 425 16.66 -18.83 -7.34
CA ARG A 425 16.33 -17.72 -6.42
C ARG A 425 14.84 -17.47 -6.27
N LEU A 426 13.99 -17.82 -7.25
CA LEU A 426 12.53 -17.69 -7.12
C LEU A 426 11.96 -18.56 -5.99
N GLY A 427 12.66 -19.62 -5.61
CA GLY A 427 12.34 -20.49 -4.47
C GLY A 427 13.00 -20.11 -3.14
N SER A 428 13.82 -19.08 -3.10
CA SER A 428 14.55 -18.67 -1.90
C SER A 428 13.62 -18.50 -0.69
N PRO A 429 14.00 -18.93 0.51
CA PRO A 429 13.24 -18.66 1.74
C PRO A 429 13.18 -17.16 2.07
N ASN A 430 14.19 -16.37 1.66
CA ASN A 430 14.23 -14.93 1.82
C ASN A 430 13.49 -14.22 0.68
N VAL A 431 12.48 -13.41 1.02
CA VAL A 431 11.67 -12.63 0.05
C VAL A 431 12.52 -11.68 -0.80
N TYR A 432 13.58 -11.09 -0.24
CA TYR A 432 14.48 -10.21 -0.97
C TYR A 432 15.03 -10.88 -2.24
N PHE A 433 15.57 -12.10 -2.14
CA PHE A 433 16.11 -12.80 -3.30
C PHE A 433 15.04 -13.17 -4.32
N ARG A 434 13.83 -13.57 -3.86
CA ARG A 434 12.71 -13.86 -4.77
C ARG A 434 12.30 -12.64 -5.59
N GLU A 435 12.22 -11.47 -4.95
CA GLU A 435 11.83 -10.21 -5.60
C GLU A 435 12.89 -9.72 -6.57
N GLN A 436 14.16 -9.75 -6.15
CA GLN A 436 15.26 -9.34 -7.01
C GLN A 436 15.43 -10.28 -8.19
N ALA A 437 15.31 -11.60 -8.01
CA ALA A 437 15.36 -12.57 -9.10
C ALA A 437 14.24 -12.35 -10.11
N GLN A 438 12.99 -12.17 -9.65
CA GLN A 438 11.87 -11.82 -10.52
C GLN A 438 12.17 -10.57 -11.33
N LEU A 439 12.66 -9.51 -10.69
CA LEU A 439 12.99 -8.25 -11.35
C LEU A 439 14.10 -8.42 -12.41
N GLN A 440 15.15 -9.20 -12.11
CA GLN A 440 16.23 -9.50 -13.07
C GLN A 440 15.70 -10.30 -14.26
N LEU A 441 14.94 -11.36 -14.03
CA LEU A 441 14.34 -12.19 -15.09
C LEU A 441 13.40 -11.38 -15.99
N VAL A 442 12.57 -10.52 -15.40
CA VAL A 442 11.69 -9.62 -16.14
C VAL A 442 12.46 -8.59 -16.96
N THR A 443 13.55 -8.06 -16.42
CA THR A 443 14.36 -7.03 -17.09
C THR A 443 15.16 -7.61 -18.24
N ARG A 444 15.85 -8.75 -18.06
CA ARG A 444 16.61 -9.44 -19.11
C ARG A 444 15.72 -9.99 -20.22
N GLY A 445 14.73 -10.77 -19.85
CA GLY A 445 13.67 -11.24 -20.73
C GLY A 445 14.11 -12.14 -21.87
N ASP A 446 15.22 -12.87 -21.71
CA ASP A 446 15.67 -13.83 -22.71
C ASP A 446 14.70 -15.01 -22.82
N SER A 447 14.49 -15.49 -24.05
CA SER A 447 13.43 -16.45 -24.36
C SER A 447 13.70 -17.84 -23.77
N GLU A 448 14.95 -18.25 -23.66
CA GLU A 448 15.35 -19.57 -23.14
C GLU A 448 15.06 -19.63 -21.64
N THR A 449 15.54 -18.64 -20.88
CA THR A 449 15.27 -18.55 -19.44
C THR A 449 13.77 -18.44 -19.13
N LEU A 450 13.01 -17.68 -19.96
CA LEU A 450 11.57 -17.58 -19.77
C LEU A 450 10.83 -18.88 -20.08
N ALA A 451 11.33 -19.73 -20.97
CA ALA A 451 10.79 -21.07 -21.19
C ALA A 451 10.98 -21.95 -19.95
N SER A 452 12.17 -21.93 -19.33
CA SER A 452 12.45 -22.63 -18.08
C SER A 452 11.58 -22.09 -16.90
N VAL A 453 11.32 -20.77 -16.84
CA VAL A 453 10.38 -20.20 -15.87
C VAL A 453 8.96 -20.73 -16.10
N LEU A 454 8.55 -20.92 -17.36
CA LEU A 454 7.25 -21.51 -17.70
C LEU A 454 7.12 -22.96 -17.22
N ASP A 455 8.19 -23.75 -17.33
CA ASP A 455 8.21 -25.13 -16.83
C ASP A 455 7.96 -25.19 -15.32
N LEU A 456 8.52 -24.26 -14.53
CA LEU A 456 8.20 -24.16 -13.11
C LEU A 456 6.69 -23.91 -12.86
N VAL A 457 6.03 -23.10 -13.68
CA VAL A 457 4.60 -22.83 -13.54
C VAL A 457 3.76 -24.05 -13.86
N ILE A 458 4.20 -24.86 -14.83
CA ILE A 458 3.47 -26.04 -15.30
C ILE A 458 3.66 -27.24 -14.36
N ASP A 459 4.87 -27.41 -13.84
CA ASP A 459 5.21 -28.51 -12.95
C ASP A 459 4.61 -28.32 -11.56
N LYS A 460 3.64 -29.18 -11.24
CA LYS A 460 2.96 -29.15 -9.94
C LYS A 460 3.80 -29.66 -8.77
N SER A 461 4.95 -30.28 -9.05
CA SER A 461 5.92 -30.67 -8.01
C SER A 461 6.78 -29.49 -7.55
N THR A 462 6.84 -28.39 -8.32
CA THR A 462 7.51 -27.16 -7.95
C THR A 462 6.91 -26.60 -6.65
N PRO A 463 7.73 -26.26 -5.63
CA PRO A 463 7.23 -25.63 -4.41
C PRO A 463 6.36 -24.42 -4.70
N ARG A 464 5.22 -24.29 -4.02
CA ARG A 464 4.18 -23.29 -4.29
C ARG A 464 4.72 -21.87 -4.39
N LYS A 465 5.64 -21.46 -3.50
CA LYS A 465 6.27 -20.12 -3.53
C LYS A 465 7.04 -19.88 -4.83
N ALA A 466 7.86 -20.83 -5.25
CA ALA A 466 8.61 -20.73 -6.50
C ALA A 466 7.70 -20.69 -7.71
N ARG A 467 6.70 -21.57 -7.75
CA ARG A 467 5.70 -21.65 -8.80
C ARG A 467 4.91 -20.35 -8.94
N MET A 468 4.49 -19.73 -7.83
CA MET A 468 3.78 -18.44 -7.83
C MET A 468 4.69 -17.30 -8.33
N ARG A 469 5.93 -17.23 -7.86
CA ARG A 469 6.91 -16.24 -8.35
C ARG A 469 7.23 -16.40 -9.83
N ALA A 470 7.32 -17.64 -10.32
CA ALA A 470 7.47 -17.93 -11.74
C ALA A 470 6.26 -17.41 -12.53
N LEU A 471 5.02 -17.64 -12.07
CA LEU A 471 3.82 -17.07 -12.69
C LEU A 471 3.88 -15.53 -12.72
N TRP A 472 4.23 -14.89 -11.61
CA TRP A 472 4.36 -13.43 -11.56
C TRP A 472 5.44 -12.88 -12.50
N THR A 473 6.54 -13.61 -12.67
CA THR A 473 7.58 -13.26 -13.64
C THR A 473 7.01 -13.22 -15.07
N LEU A 474 6.25 -14.25 -15.46
CA LEU A 474 5.62 -14.30 -16.78
C LEU A 474 4.53 -13.23 -16.95
N VAL A 475 3.69 -13.01 -15.95
CA VAL A 475 2.66 -11.95 -15.98
C VAL A 475 3.30 -10.57 -16.14
N SER A 476 4.39 -10.30 -15.43
CA SER A 476 5.15 -9.03 -15.52
C SER A 476 5.76 -8.79 -16.91
N ARG A 477 5.99 -9.84 -17.70
CA ARG A 477 6.37 -9.73 -19.12
C ARG A 477 5.23 -9.29 -20.03
N GLY A 478 3.98 -9.39 -19.58
CA GLY A 478 2.80 -8.80 -20.21
C GLY A 478 2.03 -9.73 -21.13
N ARG A 479 2.34 -11.03 -21.19
CA ARG A 479 1.56 -12.04 -21.90
C ARG A 479 1.89 -13.45 -21.41
N LEU A 480 0.85 -14.27 -21.20
CA LEU A 480 0.94 -15.71 -21.04
C LEU A 480 0.58 -16.37 -22.38
N ASP A 481 1.17 -17.53 -22.64
CA ASP A 481 0.69 -18.39 -23.72
C ASP A 481 -0.78 -18.73 -23.48
N PRO A 482 -1.68 -18.63 -24.48
CA PRO A 482 -3.11 -18.84 -24.28
C PRO A 482 -3.48 -20.21 -23.71
N ALA A 483 -2.80 -21.28 -24.12
CA ALA A 483 -3.08 -22.64 -23.62
C ALA A 483 -2.71 -22.78 -22.13
N ILE A 484 -1.58 -22.19 -21.73
CA ILE A 484 -1.14 -22.16 -20.33
C ILE A 484 -2.08 -21.28 -19.50
N HIS A 485 -2.44 -20.10 -20.03
CA HIS A 485 -3.38 -19.20 -19.37
C HIS A 485 -4.73 -19.90 -19.12
N TYR A 486 -5.27 -20.57 -20.12
CA TYR A 486 -6.50 -21.36 -20.01
C TYR A 486 -6.39 -22.48 -18.94
N ARG A 487 -5.25 -23.20 -18.89
CA ARG A 487 -4.98 -24.23 -17.86
C ARG A 487 -4.96 -23.63 -16.45
N LEU A 488 -4.33 -22.46 -16.26
CA LEU A 488 -4.26 -21.80 -14.97
C LEU A 488 -5.63 -21.36 -14.44
N LEU A 489 -6.59 -21.01 -15.30
CA LEU A 489 -7.97 -20.75 -14.91
C LEU A 489 -8.71 -22.00 -14.37
N GLY A 490 -8.16 -23.18 -14.55
CA GLY A 490 -8.64 -24.46 -14.00
C GLY A 490 -7.71 -25.06 -12.95
N ASP A 491 -6.73 -24.35 -12.46
CA ASP A 491 -5.77 -24.86 -11.47
C ASP A 491 -6.50 -25.25 -10.17
N PRO A 492 -6.14 -26.37 -9.50
CA PRO A 492 -6.74 -26.75 -8.22
C PRO A 492 -6.51 -25.71 -7.12
N ASP A 493 -5.37 -25.00 -7.15
CA ASP A 493 -5.05 -23.92 -6.21
C ASP A 493 -5.78 -22.62 -6.62
N PRO A 494 -6.64 -22.05 -5.76
CA PRO A 494 -7.38 -20.83 -6.08
C PRO A 494 -6.48 -19.60 -6.32
N GLY A 495 -5.30 -19.53 -5.70
CA GLY A 495 -4.35 -18.43 -5.91
C GLY A 495 -3.90 -18.36 -7.37
N PHE A 496 -3.62 -19.50 -8.01
CA PHE A 496 -3.27 -19.53 -9.44
C PHE A 496 -4.45 -19.17 -10.34
N ARG A 497 -5.69 -19.61 -10.01
CA ARG A 497 -6.88 -19.20 -10.75
C ARG A 497 -7.11 -17.70 -10.64
N ALA A 498 -7.01 -17.14 -9.43
CA ALA A 498 -7.15 -15.70 -9.17
C ALA A 498 -6.13 -14.88 -9.96
N TRP A 499 -4.86 -15.31 -9.97
CA TRP A 499 -3.82 -14.66 -10.76
C TRP A 499 -4.00 -14.79 -12.27
N ALA A 500 -4.53 -15.92 -12.75
CA ALA A 500 -4.90 -16.08 -14.15
C ALA A 500 -6.02 -15.10 -14.55
N VAL A 501 -7.04 -14.91 -13.70
CA VAL A 501 -8.10 -13.92 -13.91
C VAL A 501 -7.52 -12.51 -13.91
N ARG A 502 -6.68 -12.16 -12.92
CA ARG A 502 -6.01 -10.84 -12.85
C ARG A 502 -5.15 -10.56 -14.08
N ALA A 503 -4.39 -11.58 -14.54
CA ALA A 503 -3.59 -11.47 -15.74
C ALA A 503 -4.46 -11.20 -16.99
N ALA A 504 -5.60 -11.88 -17.14
CA ALA A 504 -6.55 -11.64 -18.22
C ALA A 504 -7.02 -10.17 -18.23
N GLY A 505 -7.44 -9.65 -17.07
CA GLY A 505 -7.83 -8.25 -16.94
C GLY A 505 -6.69 -7.26 -17.27
N ASN A 506 -5.47 -7.52 -16.79
CA ASN A 506 -4.31 -6.67 -17.06
C ASN A 506 -3.87 -6.70 -18.54
N PHE A 507 -4.10 -7.82 -19.23
CA PHE A 507 -3.84 -7.92 -20.68
C PHE A 507 -4.93 -7.26 -21.53
N GLY A 508 -6.15 -7.13 -21.00
CA GLY A 508 -7.26 -6.39 -21.64
C GLY A 508 -7.61 -6.96 -23.00
N SER A 509 -7.60 -6.12 -24.04
CA SER A 509 -7.91 -6.50 -25.43
C SER A 509 -7.00 -7.59 -26.02
N ARG A 510 -5.83 -7.83 -25.41
CA ARG A 510 -4.88 -8.87 -25.85
C ARG A 510 -5.18 -10.26 -25.26
N THR A 511 -6.22 -10.37 -24.44
CA THR A 511 -6.64 -11.65 -23.85
C THR A 511 -7.33 -12.50 -24.89
N ASP A 512 -6.89 -13.75 -25.03
CA ASP A 512 -7.46 -14.73 -25.97
C ASP A 512 -8.94 -15.01 -25.67
N ASP A 513 -9.74 -15.28 -26.69
CA ASP A 513 -11.18 -15.47 -26.58
C ASP A 513 -11.56 -16.68 -25.74
N ALA A 514 -10.83 -17.81 -25.85
CA ALA A 514 -11.08 -19.00 -25.05
C ALA A 514 -10.73 -18.75 -23.56
N VAL A 515 -9.66 -18.01 -23.29
CA VAL A 515 -9.29 -17.58 -21.94
C VAL A 515 -10.37 -16.69 -21.36
N ARG A 516 -10.86 -15.71 -22.15
CA ARG A 516 -11.94 -14.80 -21.76
C ARG A 516 -13.23 -15.59 -21.43
N ALA A 517 -13.65 -16.47 -22.32
CA ALA A 517 -14.84 -17.29 -22.12
C ALA A 517 -14.73 -18.19 -20.85
N LYS A 518 -13.56 -18.81 -20.64
CA LYS A 518 -13.30 -19.63 -19.45
C LYS A 518 -13.34 -18.79 -18.16
N MET A 519 -12.72 -17.61 -18.17
CA MET A 519 -12.72 -16.70 -17.01
C MET A 519 -14.15 -16.34 -16.57
N LEU A 520 -15.07 -16.10 -17.52
CA LEU A 520 -16.45 -15.75 -17.22
C LEU A 520 -17.21 -16.86 -16.50
N THR A 521 -16.79 -18.14 -16.64
CA THR A 521 -17.39 -19.24 -15.87
C THR A 521 -17.02 -19.20 -14.38
N LEU A 522 -15.99 -18.45 -14.00
CA LEU A 522 -15.48 -18.36 -12.62
C LEU A 522 -16.28 -17.39 -11.74
N THR A 523 -17.35 -16.77 -12.24
CA THR A 523 -18.35 -16.07 -11.40
C THR A 523 -18.92 -16.98 -10.31
N LYS A 524 -18.89 -18.30 -10.53
CA LYS A 524 -19.36 -19.35 -9.60
C LYS A 524 -18.22 -20.11 -8.94
N ASP A 525 -17.00 -19.60 -8.99
CA ASP A 525 -15.88 -20.26 -8.33
C ASP A 525 -16.13 -20.37 -6.83
N LYS A 526 -15.67 -21.47 -6.22
CA LYS A 526 -15.81 -21.69 -4.77
C LYS A 526 -14.94 -20.75 -3.92
N SER A 527 -13.89 -20.18 -4.52
CA SER A 527 -13.00 -19.23 -3.84
C SER A 527 -13.49 -17.80 -4.03
N PRO A 528 -13.81 -17.09 -2.94
CA PRO A 528 -14.16 -15.67 -3.01
C PRO A 528 -13.05 -14.80 -3.62
N GLU A 529 -11.78 -15.20 -3.45
CA GLU A 529 -10.64 -14.50 -4.05
C GLU A 529 -10.69 -14.53 -5.58
N VAL A 530 -11.03 -15.69 -6.16
CA VAL A 530 -11.21 -15.82 -7.62
C VAL A 530 -12.38 -14.96 -8.09
N GLN A 531 -13.51 -15.00 -7.39
CA GLN A 531 -14.68 -14.20 -7.71
C GLN A 531 -14.38 -12.69 -7.62
N LEU A 532 -13.60 -12.25 -6.63
CA LEU A 532 -13.14 -10.86 -6.51
C LEU A 532 -12.35 -10.43 -7.74
N GLN A 533 -11.42 -11.27 -8.21
CA GLN A 533 -10.64 -10.94 -9.42
C GLN A 533 -11.51 -10.92 -10.67
N VAL A 534 -12.56 -11.74 -10.78
CA VAL A 534 -13.53 -11.66 -11.88
C VAL A 534 -14.29 -10.33 -11.87
N ALA A 535 -14.66 -9.82 -10.68
CA ALA A 535 -15.35 -8.52 -10.54
C ALA A 535 -14.52 -7.34 -11.08
N VAL A 536 -13.19 -7.40 -10.93
CA VAL A 536 -12.24 -6.41 -11.44
C VAL A 536 -11.97 -6.63 -12.94
N ALA A 537 -11.66 -7.87 -13.32
CA ALA A 537 -11.22 -8.20 -14.68
C ALA A 537 -12.31 -7.97 -15.73
N CYS A 538 -13.59 -8.22 -15.42
CA CYS A 538 -14.69 -8.06 -16.36
C CYS A 538 -14.85 -6.61 -16.86
N MET A 539 -14.40 -5.61 -16.09
CA MET A 539 -14.42 -4.20 -16.46
C MET A 539 -13.31 -3.81 -17.46
N LYS A 540 -12.27 -4.63 -17.59
CA LYS A 540 -11.07 -4.35 -18.37
C LYS A 540 -11.03 -5.07 -19.71
N LEU A 541 -11.86 -6.09 -19.88
CA LEU A 541 -11.88 -6.94 -21.07
C LEU A 541 -12.74 -6.33 -22.16
N GLU A 542 -12.16 -6.14 -23.33
CA GLU A 542 -12.89 -5.68 -24.51
C GLU A 542 -13.88 -6.76 -25.00
N GLY A 543 -15.08 -6.33 -25.42
CA GLY A 543 -16.12 -7.24 -25.92
C GLY A 543 -16.84 -8.07 -24.85
N VAL A 544 -16.59 -7.80 -23.57
CA VAL A 544 -17.30 -8.39 -22.42
C VAL A 544 -18.36 -7.42 -21.92
N ASP A 545 -19.59 -7.90 -21.77
CA ASP A 545 -20.62 -7.15 -21.05
C ASP A 545 -20.48 -7.40 -19.53
N PRO A 546 -20.09 -6.40 -18.72
CA PRO A 546 -19.87 -6.60 -17.30
C PRO A 546 -21.18 -6.75 -16.50
N LEU A 547 -22.31 -6.21 -16.99
CA LEU A 547 -23.53 -6.14 -16.17
C LEU A 547 -24.05 -7.51 -15.71
N PRO A 548 -24.21 -8.53 -16.58
CA PRO A 548 -24.64 -9.86 -16.14
C PRO A 548 -23.64 -10.50 -15.17
N ILE A 549 -22.34 -10.30 -15.42
CA ILE A 549 -21.24 -10.87 -14.62
C ILE A 549 -21.29 -10.33 -13.19
N LEU A 550 -21.43 -9.00 -13.06
CA LEU A 550 -21.50 -8.33 -11.76
C LEU A 550 -22.75 -8.76 -10.96
N VAL A 551 -23.90 -8.98 -11.64
CA VAL A 551 -25.11 -9.50 -11.00
C VAL A 551 -24.92 -10.96 -10.55
N ASP A 552 -24.34 -11.81 -11.39
CA ASP A 552 -24.04 -13.19 -11.05
C ASP A 552 -23.07 -13.30 -9.86
N LEU A 553 -22.01 -12.46 -9.83
CA LEU A 553 -21.08 -12.40 -8.69
C LEU A 553 -21.80 -12.08 -7.39
N LEU A 554 -22.70 -11.10 -7.38
CA LEU A 554 -23.49 -10.78 -6.19
C LEU A 554 -24.40 -11.95 -5.77
N ALA A 555 -24.89 -12.73 -6.74
CA ALA A 555 -25.75 -13.86 -6.46
C ALA A 555 -24.97 -15.07 -5.90
N TYR A 556 -23.74 -15.29 -6.35
CA TYR A 556 -22.96 -16.49 -6.03
C TYR A 556 -21.84 -16.29 -5.00
N SER A 557 -21.52 -15.06 -4.58
CA SER A 557 -20.44 -14.76 -3.62
C SER A 557 -20.81 -14.98 -2.14
N GLY A 558 -21.98 -15.57 -1.87
CA GLY A 558 -22.41 -15.79 -0.49
C GLY A 558 -22.52 -14.50 0.31
N ASP A 559 -21.99 -14.51 1.53
CA ASP A 559 -21.93 -13.35 2.44
C ASP A 559 -20.53 -12.75 2.52
N ASP A 560 -19.80 -12.78 1.41
CA ASP A 560 -18.45 -12.19 1.35
C ASP A 560 -18.47 -10.71 1.72
N PRO A 561 -17.55 -10.24 2.59
CA PRO A 561 -17.58 -8.87 3.08
C PRO A 561 -17.05 -7.82 2.08
N LEU A 562 -16.20 -8.19 1.12
CA LEU A 562 -15.53 -7.24 0.22
C LEU A 562 -16.14 -7.22 -1.19
N ILE A 563 -16.51 -8.37 -1.74
CA ILE A 563 -17.04 -8.49 -3.11
C ILE A 563 -18.18 -7.51 -3.39
N PRO A 564 -19.21 -7.33 -2.52
CA PRO A 564 -20.31 -6.42 -2.83
C PRO A 564 -19.87 -4.95 -2.97
N HIS A 565 -18.81 -4.52 -2.29
CA HIS A 565 -18.25 -3.18 -2.42
C HIS A 565 -17.56 -2.97 -3.78
N ILE A 566 -16.72 -3.92 -4.18
CA ILE A 566 -16.02 -3.86 -5.48
C ILE A 566 -17.03 -3.97 -6.62
N VAL A 567 -17.97 -4.92 -6.52
CA VAL A 567 -19.04 -5.04 -7.52
C VAL A 567 -19.88 -3.77 -7.58
N TRP A 568 -20.23 -3.15 -6.45
CA TRP A 568 -20.98 -1.91 -6.43
C TRP A 568 -20.24 -0.77 -7.12
N GLN A 569 -18.95 -0.62 -6.86
CA GLN A 569 -18.13 0.42 -7.49
C GLN A 569 -18.17 0.30 -9.02
N ASN A 570 -18.15 -0.90 -9.55
CA ASN A 570 -18.18 -1.20 -10.98
C ASN A 570 -19.60 -1.19 -11.58
N LEU A 571 -20.62 -1.53 -10.78
CA LEU A 571 -22.01 -1.66 -11.21
C LEU A 571 -22.75 -0.33 -11.26
N HIS A 572 -22.59 0.54 -10.23
CA HIS A 572 -23.44 1.72 -10.06
C HIS A 572 -23.41 2.69 -11.25
N PRO A 573 -22.29 2.87 -12.02
CA PRO A 573 -22.30 3.71 -13.22
C PRO A 573 -23.20 3.15 -14.32
N LEU A 574 -23.23 1.81 -14.47
CA LEU A 574 -24.01 1.12 -15.49
C LEU A 574 -25.52 1.24 -15.26
N LEU A 575 -25.95 1.39 -14.00
CA LEU A 575 -27.37 1.51 -13.65
C LEU A 575 -28.01 2.81 -14.15
N GLN A 576 -27.24 3.79 -14.55
CA GLN A 576 -27.74 5.03 -15.13
C GLN A 576 -28.58 4.75 -16.40
N ASP A 577 -28.02 3.93 -17.29
CA ASP A 577 -28.60 3.70 -18.61
C ASP A 577 -29.21 2.30 -18.76
N ARG A 578 -28.82 1.34 -17.89
CA ARG A 578 -29.16 -0.08 -18.01
C ARG A 578 -30.02 -0.60 -16.83
N SER A 579 -30.79 0.26 -16.19
CA SER A 579 -31.60 -0.11 -15.01
C SER A 579 -32.64 -1.20 -15.27
N SER A 580 -33.31 -1.20 -16.45
CA SER A 580 -34.31 -2.21 -16.81
C SER A 580 -33.70 -3.58 -17.02
N GLU A 581 -32.53 -3.64 -17.61
CA GLU A 581 -31.77 -4.88 -17.82
C GLU A 581 -31.28 -5.44 -16.50
N PHE A 582 -30.73 -4.62 -15.62
CA PHE A 582 -30.35 -5.00 -14.27
C PHE A 582 -31.52 -5.65 -13.52
N LEU A 583 -32.70 -5.04 -13.51
CA LEU A 583 -33.89 -5.59 -12.85
C LEU A 583 -34.33 -6.95 -13.46
N THR A 584 -34.14 -7.11 -14.78
CA THR A 584 -34.42 -8.38 -15.46
C THR A 584 -33.43 -9.48 -15.05
N LEU A 585 -32.15 -9.13 -14.89
CA LEU A 585 -31.13 -10.05 -14.42
C LEU A 585 -31.36 -10.45 -12.96
N VAL A 586 -31.65 -9.51 -12.07
CA VAL A 586 -31.95 -9.77 -10.66
C VAL A 586 -33.08 -10.77 -10.48
N LYS A 587 -34.16 -10.69 -11.30
CA LYS A 587 -35.31 -11.61 -11.24
C LYS A 587 -34.95 -13.07 -11.53
N LYS A 588 -33.79 -13.35 -12.10
CA LYS A 588 -33.32 -14.72 -12.36
C LYS A 588 -32.73 -15.42 -11.14
N HIS A 589 -32.51 -14.67 -10.04
CA HIS A 589 -31.89 -15.17 -8.82
C HIS A 589 -32.86 -15.16 -7.64
N ASP A 590 -32.73 -16.16 -6.78
CA ASP A 590 -33.45 -16.21 -5.51
C ASP A 590 -32.72 -15.38 -4.45
N LEU A 591 -33.33 -14.29 -4.01
CA LEU A 591 -32.78 -13.37 -3.00
C LEU A 591 -32.64 -14.01 -1.61
N ALA A 592 -33.29 -15.13 -1.35
CA ALA A 592 -33.13 -15.86 -0.09
C ALA A 592 -31.75 -16.55 -0.01
N THR A 593 -31.21 -16.94 -1.17
CA THR A 593 -29.91 -17.62 -1.28
C THR A 593 -28.78 -16.71 -1.77
N ALA A 594 -29.05 -15.42 -2.04
CA ALA A 594 -28.15 -14.43 -2.60
C ALA A 594 -27.96 -13.21 -1.66
N PRO A 595 -27.32 -13.36 -0.49
CA PRO A 595 -27.25 -12.30 0.51
C PRO A 595 -26.55 -11.02 0.02
N ASN A 596 -25.48 -11.13 -0.78
CA ASN A 596 -24.79 -9.97 -1.32
C ASN A 596 -25.64 -9.23 -2.37
N LEU A 597 -26.37 -9.93 -3.22
CA LEU A 597 -27.31 -9.32 -4.13
C LEU A 597 -28.41 -8.57 -3.35
N LYS A 598 -28.95 -9.18 -2.29
CA LYS A 598 -29.93 -8.54 -1.39
C LYS A 598 -29.37 -7.28 -0.74
N LYS A 599 -28.10 -7.26 -0.28
CA LYS A 599 -27.44 -6.09 0.33
C LYS A 599 -27.31 -4.92 -0.66
N VAL A 600 -27.10 -5.19 -1.95
CA VAL A 600 -26.88 -4.16 -2.97
C VAL A 600 -28.21 -3.54 -3.45
N LEU A 601 -29.33 -4.25 -3.41
CA LEU A 601 -30.61 -3.79 -3.96
C LEU A 601 -31.10 -2.41 -3.46
N PRO A 602 -31.03 -2.07 -2.17
CA PRO A 602 -31.46 -0.74 -1.71
C PRO A 602 -30.63 0.38 -2.36
N ARG A 603 -29.31 0.18 -2.51
CA ARG A 603 -28.40 1.13 -3.17
C ARG A 603 -28.68 1.25 -4.66
N ALA A 604 -28.92 0.12 -5.32
CA ALA A 604 -29.29 0.08 -6.73
C ALA A 604 -30.60 0.81 -6.99
N THR A 605 -31.61 0.63 -6.13
CA THR A 605 -32.88 1.35 -6.20
C THR A 605 -32.68 2.85 -6.07
N GLN A 606 -31.89 3.31 -5.10
CA GLN A 606 -31.56 4.74 -4.94
C GLN A 606 -30.86 5.32 -6.18
N ARG A 607 -29.88 4.56 -6.73
CA ARG A 607 -29.16 4.97 -7.95
C ARG A 607 -30.05 5.10 -9.17
N ILE A 608 -30.96 4.13 -9.36
CA ILE A 608 -31.92 4.11 -10.47
C ILE A 608 -32.93 5.28 -10.37
N ILE A 609 -33.43 5.56 -9.16
CA ILE A 609 -34.35 6.69 -8.93
C ILE A 609 -33.62 8.01 -9.21
N ALA A 610 -32.37 8.15 -8.76
CA ALA A 610 -31.58 9.36 -8.99
C ALA A 610 -31.27 9.60 -10.48
N ALA A 611 -31.14 8.54 -11.30
CA ALA A 611 -30.90 8.66 -12.73
C ALA A 611 -32.16 9.10 -13.53
N ARG A 612 -33.35 8.99 -12.95
CA ARG A 612 -34.62 9.38 -13.59
C ARG A 612 -35.02 10.83 -13.29
N LYS A 613 -34.34 11.49 -12.37
CA LYS A 613 -34.47 12.94 -12.10
C LYS A 613 -33.50 13.75 -12.94
#